data_f8b4d9da455a3a7b51ee53b81d37a46b
#
_entry.id   f8b4d9da455a3a7b51ee53b81d37a46b
#
_cell.length_a   1.000
_cell.length_b   1.000
_cell.length_c   1.000
_cell.angle_alpha   90.00
_cell.angle_beta   90.00
_cell.angle_gamma   90.00
#
_symmetry.space_group_name_H-M   'P 1'
#
loop_
_entity.id
_entity.type
_entity.pdbx_description
1 polymer ?
#
loop_
_entity_poly.entity_id
_entity_poly.type
_entity_poly.pdbx_seq_one_letter_code
_entity_poly.pdbx_strand_id
1 'polypeptide(L)' 'MYVSELSREQLVELKSTMLEAILGYDPSYGELAIADELVSDEQVEEEYGGVCFTPDDFFCSMS' A
#
# COMPACT_ATOMS: atom_id res chain seq x y z
N MET A 1 -6.86 -7.82 -9.92
CA MET A 1 -7.45 -6.62 -9.29
C MET A 1 -6.50 -5.45 -9.45
N TYR A 2 -7.00 -4.34 -9.93
CA TYR A 2 -6.21 -3.11 -10.07
C TYR A 2 -6.38 -2.22 -8.85
N VAL A 3 -5.50 -1.22 -8.71
CA VAL A 3 -5.54 -0.27 -7.58
C VAL A 3 -6.94 0.34 -7.41
N SER A 4 -7.59 0.72 -8.50
CA SER A 4 -8.92 1.32 -8.46
C SER A 4 -10.02 0.39 -7.92
N GLU A 5 -9.74 -0.91 -7.88
CA GLU A 5 -10.67 -1.93 -7.39
C GLU A 5 -10.41 -2.31 -5.93
N LEU A 6 -9.32 -1.82 -5.35
CA LEU A 6 -8.98 -2.12 -3.98
C LEU A 6 -9.94 -1.44 -3.00
N SER A 7 -10.29 -2.14 -1.92
CA SER A 7 -11.03 -1.52 -0.84
C SER A 7 -10.11 -0.54 -0.08
N ARG A 8 -10.70 0.31 0.76
CA ARG A 8 -9.92 1.25 1.54
C ARG A 8 -8.89 0.55 2.43
N GLU A 9 -9.27 -0.56 3.05
CA GLU A 9 -8.35 -1.34 3.88
C GLU A 9 -7.19 -1.90 3.08
N GLN A 10 -7.48 -2.46 1.91
CA GLN A 10 -6.46 -2.99 1.01
C GLN A 10 -5.54 -1.88 0.52
N LEU A 11 -6.08 -0.72 0.22
CA LEU A 11 -5.31 0.43 -0.22
C LEU A 11 -4.35 0.92 0.88
N VAL A 12 -4.81 0.96 2.12
CA VAL A 12 -3.98 1.34 3.28
C VAL A 12 -2.85 0.33 3.48
N GLU A 13 -3.13 -0.95 3.34
CA GLU A 13 -2.10 -1.99 3.42
C GLU A 13 -1.05 -1.84 2.33
N LEU A 14 -1.47 -1.54 1.11
CA LEU A 14 -0.56 -1.28 0.01
C LEU A 14 0.31 -0.07 0.31
N LYS A 15 -0.27 1.01 0.81
CA LYS A 15 0.47 2.21 1.19
C LYS A 15 1.47 1.93 2.29
N SER A 16 1.12 1.08 3.25
CA SER A 16 2.05 0.67 4.33
C SER A 16 3.26 -0.07 3.76
N THR A 17 3.04 -0.93 2.78
CA THR A 17 4.11 -1.66 2.11
C THR A 17 5.00 -0.69 1.31
N MET A 18 4.39 0.25 0.61
CA MET A 18 5.14 1.28 -0.13
C MET A 18 5.95 2.16 0.80
N LEU A 19 5.40 2.47 1.97
CA LEU A 19 6.06 3.30 2.95
C LEU A 19 7.39 2.69 3.42
N GLU A 20 7.41 1.39 3.65
CA GLU A 20 8.63 0.68 4.01
C GLU A 20 9.71 0.87 2.94
N ALA A 21 9.33 0.74 1.67
CA ALA A 21 10.25 0.92 0.55
C ALA A 21 10.71 2.39 0.43
N ILE A 22 9.81 3.34 0.66
CA ILE A 22 10.11 4.77 0.57
C ILE A 22 11.08 5.19 1.68
N LEU A 23 10.83 4.73 2.91
CA LEU A 23 11.64 5.10 4.06
C LEU A 23 12.99 4.37 4.11
N GLY A 24 13.05 3.17 3.52
CA GLY A 24 14.25 2.35 3.56
C GLY A 24 14.48 1.65 4.90
N TYR A 25 13.51 1.70 5.80
CA TYR A 25 13.54 1.00 7.08
C TYR A 25 12.11 0.65 7.51
N ASP A 26 11.97 -0.23 8.51
CA ASP A 26 10.66 -0.63 9.01
C ASP A 26 9.95 0.55 9.68
N PRO A 27 8.79 0.98 9.17
CA PRO A 27 8.08 2.10 9.77
C PRO A 27 7.54 1.73 11.16
N SER A 28 7.51 2.71 12.05
CA SER A 28 6.94 2.56 13.38
C SER A 28 5.41 2.51 13.31
N TYR A 29 4.78 2.14 14.42
CA TYR A 29 3.31 2.12 14.50
C TYR A 29 2.71 3.50 14.17
N GLY A 30 3.35 4.57 14.63
CA GLY A 30 2.89 5.92 14.34
C GLY A 30 2.96 6.22 12.84
N GLU A 31 4.03 5.79 12.18
CA GLU A 31 4.20 5.98 10.74
C GLU A 31 3.20 5.14 9.95
N LEU A 32 2.96 3.90 10.37
CA LEU A 32 1.97 3.05 9.73
C LEU A 32 0.55 3.60 9.88
N ALA A 33 0.25 4.20 11.03
CA ALA A 33 -1.05 4.77 11.30
C ALA A 33 -1.37 5.95 10.37
N ILE A 34 -0.35 6.65 9.89
CA ILE A 34 -0.50 7.78 8.97
C ILE A 34 0.00 7.47 7.56
N ALA A 35 0.17 6.20 7.23
CA ALA A 35 0.65 5.79 5.91
C ALA A 35 -0.25 6.34 4.80
N ASP A 36 -1.56 6.42 5.04
CA ASP A 36 -2.53 6.98 4.11
C ASP A 36 -2.27 8.46 3.82
N GLU A 37 -1.67 9.18 4.77
CA GLU A 37 -1.30 10.58 4.59
C GLU A 37 0.09 10.73 3.99
N LEU A 38 1.02 9.85 4.36
CA LEU A 38 2.40 9.90 3.88
C LEU A 38 2.53 9.45 2.43
N VAL A 39 1.67 8.55 2.00
CA VAL A 39 1.63 8.05 0.62
C VAL A 39 0.33 8.49 -0.01
N SER A 40 0.41 9.33 -1.04
CA SER A 40 -0.79 9.82 -1.72
C SER A 40 -1.37 8.77 -2.67
N ASP A 41 -2.66 8.90 -2.98
CA ASP A 41 -3.32 8.03 -3.94
C ASP A 41 -2.66 8.15 -5.32
N GLU A 42 -2.20 9.35 -5.67
CA GLU A 42 -1.50 9.59 -6.93
C GLU A 42 -0.21 8.79 -7.02
N GLN A 43 0.53 8.69 -5.94
CA GLN A 43 1.75 7.88 -5.90
C GLN A 43 1.44 6.40 -6.12
N VAL A 44 0.37 5.91 -5.51
CA VAL A 44 -0.06 4.52 -5.66
C VAL A 44 -0.44 4.25 -7.12
N GLU A 45 -1.20 5.15 -7.72
CA GLU A 45 -1.62 5.04 -9.12
C GLU A 45 -0.41 5.08 -10.06
N GLU A 46 0.56 5.94 -9.78
CA GLU A 46 1.76 6.06 -10.59
C GLU A 46 2.61 4.79 -10.55
N GLU A 47 2.76 4.21 -9.37
CA GLU A 47 3.57 3.00 -9.18
C GLU A 47 2.85 1.72 -9.58
N TYR A 48 1.58 1.60 -9.27
CA TYR A 48 0.82 0.35 -9.38
C TYR A 48 -0.46 0.44 -10.21
N GLY A 49 -0.75 1.59 -10.78
CA GLY A 49 -2.01 1.78 -11.52
C GLY A 49 -2.19 0.83 -12.69
N GLY A 50 -1.11 0.39 -13.32
CA GLY A 50 -1.17 -0.57 -14.42
C GLY A 50 -0.94 -2.01 -14.01
N VAL A 51 -0.78 -2.28 -12.72
CA VAL A 51 -0.47 -3.60 -12.20
C VAL A 51 -1.74 -4.31 -11.76
N CYS A 52 -1.90 -5.56 -12.19
CA CYS A 52 -3.00 -6.40 -11.75
C CYS A 52 -2.55 -7.21 -10.54
N PHE A 53 -3.18 -6.98 -9.40
CA PHE A 53 -2.86 -7.69 -8.16
C PHE A 53 -3.68 -8.96 -8.03
N THR A 54 -3.06 -9.98 -7.43
CA THR A 54 -3.77 -11.14 -6.92
C THR A 54 -3.87 -10.95 -5.41
N PRO A 55 -5.02 -10.57 -4.86
CA PRO A 55 -5.14 -10.22 -3.44
C PRO A 55 -4.62 -11.31 -2.51
N ASP A 56 -4.87 -12.56 -2.82
CA ASP A 56 -4.41 -13.68 -2.01
C ASP A 56 -2.88 -13.75 -1.92
N ASP A 57 -2.19 -13.45 -3.02
CA ASP A 57 -0.73 -13.46 -3.03
C ASP A 57 -0.14 -12.22 -2.38
N PHE A 58 -0.80 -11.07 -2.55
CA PHE A 58 -0.27 -9.80 -2.08
C PHE A 58 -0.56 -9.56 -0.60
N PHE A 59 -1.78 -9.86 -0.15
CA PHE A 59 -2.21 -9.55 1.21
C PHE A 59 -2.13 -10.73 2.18
N CYS A 60 -2.01 -11.94 1.67
CA CYS A 60 -1.99 -13.15 2.50
C CYS A 60 -0.85 -13.16 3.51
N SER A 61 0.33 -12.69 3.11
CA SER A 61 1.50 -12.65 3.98
C SER A 61 1.43 -11.59 5.05
N MET A 62 0.45 -10.70 5.00
CA MET A 62 0.28 -9.59 5.92
C MET A 62 -0.72 -9.88 7.03
N SER A 63 -1.44 -10.97 6.93
CA SER A 63 -2.48 -11.34 7.90
C SER A 63 -1.99 -12.22 9.02
#